data_dc55050496fcdca62f75022971d22a8c
#
_entry.id   dc55050496fcdca62f75022971d22a8c
#
_cell.length_a   1.000
_cell.length_b   1.000
_cell.length_c   1.000
_cell.angle_alpha   90.00
_cell.angle_beta   90.00
_cell.angle_gamma   90.00
#
_symmetry.space_group_name_H-M   'P 1'
#
loop_
_entity.id
_entity.type
_entity.pdbx_description
1 polymer ?
#
loop_
_entity_poly.entity_id
_entity_poly.type
_entity_poly.pdbx_seq_one_letter_code
_entity_poly.pdbx_strand_id
1 'polypeptide(L)'
;LGEVRQPRAPAVLVEIGYHDNVDDANWLTGNLDAVARTLSLGVTEYFGVPFLTPGDEFEAEAAGADGYLRLRSYPEPDAEILAQLPNGTPVTVLGNFDTWYTVRADTLYGFAPITEVQLAVMPLTES
;
A
#
# COMPACT_ATOMS: atom_id res chain seq x y z
N LEU A 1 19.65 -13.58 16.84
CA LEU A 1 19.33 -13.78 15.44
C LEU A 1 19.84 -12.60 14.63
N GLY A 2 20.62 -12.88 13.59
CA GLY A 2 21.17 -11.82 12.75
C GLY A 2 20.11 -11.01 12.03
N GLU A 3 19.01 -11.64 11.65
CA GLU A 3 17.90 -11.00 10.97
C GLU A 3 17.25 -9.91 11.80
N VAL A 4 17.34 -10.01 13.12
CA VAL A 4 16.72 -9.04 14.03
C VAL A 4 17.72 -8.04 14.55
N ARG A 5 18.98 -8.46 14.75
CA ARG A 5 20.01 -7.62 15.36
C ARG A 5 20.77 -6.74 14.37
N GLN A 6 20.93 -7.16 13.12
CA GLN A 6 21.76 -6.46 12.13
C GLN A 6 21.03 -5.45 11.25
N PRO A 7 19.70 -5.55 10.99
CA PRO A 7 19.05 -4.57 10.14
C PRO A 7 19.09 -3.16 10.76
N ARG A 8 19.20 -2.15 9.90
CA ARG A 8 19.15 -0.75 10.32
C ARG A 8 17.72 -0.27 10.55
N ALA A 9 16.74 -0.95 9.94
CA ALA A 9 15.33 -0.66 10.13
C ALA A 9 14.78 -1.49 11.28
N PRO A 10 13.64 -1.12 11.86
CA PRO A 10 12.98 -1.95 12.84
C PRO A 10 12.73 -3.35 12.29
N ALA A 11 12.96 -4.36 13.11
CA ALA A 11 12.84 -5.75 12.68
C ALA A 11 12.19 -6.59 13.77
N VAL A 12 11.40 -7.59 13.35
CA VAL A 12 10.75 -8.53 14.25
C VAL A 12 10.70 -9.90 13.58
N LEU A 13 10.87 -10.95 14.39
CA LEU A 13 10.70 -12.32 13.92
C LEU A 13 9.37 -12.83 14.45
N VAL A 14 8.51 -13.34 13.56
CA VAL A 14 7.23 -13.89 13.93
C VAL A 14 7.22 -15.38 13.61
N GLU A 15 7.03 -16.20 14.64
CA GLU A 15 6.88 -17.64 14.48
C GLU A 15 5.42 -18.02 14.71
N ILE A 16 4.75 -18.52 13.66
CA ILE A 16 3.31 -18.77 13.70
C ILE A 16 3.01 -20.24 13.99
N GLY A 17 3.91 -21.13 13.60
CA GLY A 17 3.74 -22.55 13.82
C GLY A 17 4.89 -23.31 13.17
N TYR A 18 4.85 -24.63 13.28
CA TYR A 18 5.89 -25.49 12.74
C TYR A 18 5.35 -26.30 11.57
N HIS A 19 6.02 -26.23 10.42
CA HIS A 19 5.58 -26.89 9.21
C HIS A 19 5.62 -28.43 9.31
N ASP A 20 6.42 -28.98 10.22
CA ASP A 20 6.52 -30.43 10.46
C ASP A 20 5.47 -30.94 11.45
N ASN A 21 4.62 -30.06 11.96
CA ASN A 21 3.48 -30.44 12.80
C ASN A 21 2.21 -30.38 11.96
N VAL A 22 1.53 -31.52 11.82
CA VAL A 22 0.37 -31.63 10.95
C VAL A 22 -0.76 -30.68 11.38
N ASP A 23 -1.01 -30.59 12.69
CA ASP A 23 -2.06 -29.73 13.21
C ASP A 23 -1.75 -28.25 12.93
N ASP A 24 -0.49 -27.84 13.14
CA ASP A 24 -0.05 -26.48 12.84
C ASP A 24 -0.18 -26.17 11.35
N ALA A 25 0.25 -27.10 10.50
CA ALA A 25 0.19 -26.90 9.06
C ALA A 25 -1.25 -26.79 8.57
N ASN A 26 -2.15 -27.62 9.10
CA ASN A 26 -3.57 -27.58 8.75
C ASN A 26 -4.21 -26.26 9.20
N TRP A 27 -3.89 -25.82 10.42
CA TRP A 27 -4.42 -24.57 10.92
C TRP A 27 -3.96 -23.40 10.08
N LEU A 28 -2.65 -23.34 9.77
CA LEU A 28 -2.08 -22.27 8.96
C LEU A 28 -2.73 -22.22 7.58
N THR A 29 -2.86 -23.37 6.93
CA THR A 29 -3.45 -23.42 5.58
C THR A 29 -4.88 -22.90 5.57
N GLY A 30 -5.63 -23.18 6.63
CA GLY A 30 -7.02 -22.75 6.74
C GLY A 30 -7.20 -21.32 7.25
N ASN A 31 -6.11 -20.66 7.69
CA ASN A 31 -6.20 -19.34 8.31
C ASN A 31 -5.22 -18.32 7.72
N LEU A 32 -4.73 -18.56 6.50
CA LEU A 32 -3.72 -17.70 5.89
C LEU A 32 -4.17 -16.23 5.79
N ASP A 33 -5.43 -16.01 5.38
CA ASP A 33 -5.93 -14.65 5.24
C ASP A 33 -5.99 -13.93 6.57
N ALA A 34 -6.44 -14.63 7.62
CA ALA A 34 -6.52 -14.04 8.96
C ALA A 34 -5.14 -13.71 9.50
N VAL A 35 -4.16 -14.59 9.30
CA VAL A 35 -2.78 -14.36 9.71
C VAL A 35 -2.18 -13.17 8.97
N ALA A 36 -2.34 -13.13 7.65
CA ALA A 36 -1.80 -12.03 6.84
C ALA A 36 -2.41 -10.70 7.25
N ARG A 37 -3.72 -10.67 7.48
CA ARG A 37 -4.42 -9.45 7.91
C ARG A 37 -3.90 -8.96 9.27
N THR A 38 -3.75 -9.87 10.23
CA THR A 38 -3.26 -9.52 11.56
C THR A 38 -1.83 -8.99 11.51
N LEU A 39 -0.96 -9.61 10.74
CA LEU A 39 0.42 -9.15 10.59
C LEU A 39 0.46 -7.77 9.93
N SER A 40 -0.34 -7.57 8.89
CA SER A 40 -0.41 -6.29 8.19
C SER A 40 -0.91 -5.18 9.11
N LEU A 41 -1.93 -5.48 9.93
CA LEU A 41 -2.45 -4.53 10.90
C LEU A 41 -1.38 -4.12 11.91
N GLY A 42 -0.63 -5.10 12.44
CA GLY A 42 0.45 -4.81 13.38
C GLY A 42 1.53 -3.92 12.78
N VAL A 43 1.92 -4.17 11.53
CA VAL A 43 2.94 -3.37 10.84
C VAL A 43 2.43 -1.95 10.63
N THR A 44 1.19 -1.79 10.14
CA THR A 44 0.63 -0.46 9.90
C THR A 44 0.45 0.33 11.18
N GLU A 45 0.06 -0.33 12.28
CA GLU A 45 -0.04 0.33 13.58
C GLU A 45 1.31 0.81 14.07
N TYR A 46 2.35 -0.01 13.92
CA TYR A 46 3.70 0.38 14.33
C TYR A 46 4.18 1.63 13.60
N PHE A 47 3.95 1.69 12.30
CA PHE A 47 4.40 2.84 11.50
C PHE A 47 3.41 4.00 11.49
N GLY A 48 2.25 3.86 12.11
CA GLY A 48 1.26 4.94 12.18
C GLY A 48 0.58 5.24 10.86
N VAL A 49 0.53 4.28 9.95
CA VAL A 49 -0.18 4.41 8.67
C VAL A 49 -1.52 3.68 8.74
N PRO A 50 -2.50 4.10 7.94
CA PRO A 50 -3.80 3.41 7.95
C PRO A 50 -3.69 1.99 7.42
N PHE A 51 -4.44 1.08 8.06
CA PHE A 51 -4.63 -0.27 7.53
C PHE A 51 -5.75 -0.21 6.49
N LEU A 52 -5.43 -0.62 5.27
CA LEU A 52 -6.41 -0.64 4.20
C LEU A 52 -6.85 -2.08 3.93
N THR A 53 -8.14 -2.31 4.03
CA THR A 53 -8.69 -3.61 3.69
C THR A 53 -8.46 -3.89 2.21
N PRO A 54 -8.01 -5.09 1.84
CA PRO A 54 -7.87 -5.42 0.43
C PRO A 54 -9.17 -5.16 -0.32
N GLY A 55 -9.06 -4.52 -1.47
CA GLY A 55 -10.19 -4.18 -2.31
C GLY A 55 -9.77 -4.23 -3.76
N ASP A 56 -10.68 -3.85 -4.63
CA ASP A 56 -10.40 -3.84 -6.05
C ASP A 56 -9.47 -2.68 -6.40
N GLU A 57 -8.34 -3.01 -7.01
CA GLU A 57 -7.44 -2.00 -7.54
C GLU A 57 -8.05 -1.40 -8.80
N PHE A 58 -7.73 -0.14 -9.06
CA PHE A 58 -8.15 0.47 -10.32
C PHE A 58 -7.07 1.39 -10.87
N GLU A 59 -7.04 1.49 -12.20
CA GLU A 59 -6.08 2.31 -12.91
C GLU A 59 -6.54 3.77 -12.91
N ALA A 60 -5.57 4.66 -12.71
CA ALA A 60 -5.82 6.09 -12.62
C ALA A 60 -4.61 6.83 -13.18
N GLU A 61 -4.66 8.13 -13.11
CA GLU A 61 -3.53 8.96 -13.53
C GLU A 61 -3.38 10.16 -12.63
N ALA A 62 -2.17 10.69 -12.58
CA ALA A 62 -1.86 11.87 -11.81
C ALA A 62 -2.63 13.08 -12.37
N ALA A 63 -3.18 13.92 -11.49
CA ALA A 63 -3.98 15.08 -11.87
C ALA A 63 -3.88 16.17 -10.82
N GLY A 64 -2.66 16.54 -10.45
CA GLY A 64 -2.43 17.61 -9.49
C GLY A 64 -2.70 19.00 -10.08
N ALA A 65 -3.16 19.92 -9.24
CA ALA A 65 -3.49 21.28 -9.66
C ALA A 65 -2.29 22.05 -10.19
N ASP A 66 -1.09 21.74 -9.68
CA ASP A 66 0.15 22.41 -10.08
C ASP A 66 0.82 21.76 -11.28
N GLY A 67 0.19 20.77 -11.90
CA GLY A 67 0.74 20.07 -13.04
C GLY A 67 1.39 18.74 -12.70
N TYR A 68 1.41 18.35 -11.44
CA TYR A 68 1.95 17.07 -11.00
C TYR A 68 1.33 16.64 -9.70
N LEU A 69 1.40 15.33 -9.45
CA LEU A 69 0.95 14.71 -8.20
C LEU A 69 2.15 14.52 -7.29
N ARG A 70 1.99 14.86 -6.02
CA ARG A 70 3.01 14.60 -5.01
C ARG A 70 2.68 13.31 -4.30
N LEU A 71 3.52 12.31 -4.51
CA LEU A 71 3.37 11.02 -3.82
C LEU A 71 4.09 11.12 -2.48
N ARG A 72 3.37 10.92 -1.39
CA ARG A 72 3.90 11.15 -0.04
C ARG A 72 4.08 9.85 0.73
N SER A 73 4.98 9.88 1.72
CA SER A 73 5.29 8.71 2.54
C SER A 73 4.19 8.39 3.55
N TYR A 74 3.36 9.36 3.90
CA TYR A 74 2.22 9.20 4.81
C TYR A 74 1.04 9.99 4.27
N PRO A 75 -0.19 9.63 4.67
CA PRO A 75 -1.38 10.38 4.24
C PRO A 75 -1.54 11.68 5.03
N GLU A 76 -0.58 12.56 4.91
CA GLU A 76 -0.56 13.86 5.57
C GLU A 76 0.02 14.91 4.62
N PRO A 77 -0.51 16.15 4.64
CA PRO A 77 -0.08 17.19 3.70
C PRO A 77 1.38 17.58 3.83
N ASP A 78 1.99 17.40 4.99
CA ASP A 78 3.38 17.77 5.26
C ASP A 78 4.32 16.56 5.31
N ALA A 79 3.84 15.39 4.91
CA ALA A 79 4.68 14.20 4.87
C ALA A 79 5.74 14.32 3.78
N GLU A 80 6.81 13.53 3.91
CA GLU A 80 7.89 13.51 2.93
C GLU A 80 7.34 13.20 1.53
N ILE A 81 7.81 13.95 0.54
CA ILE A 81 7.45 13.73 -0.85
C ILE A 81 8.41 12.70 -1.43
N LEU A 82 7.88 11.55 -1.82
CA LEU A 82 8.67 10.47 -2.40
C LEU A 82 8.92 10.68 -3.89
N ALA A 83 7.96 11.27 -4.58
CA ALA A 83 8.06 11.53 -6.00
C ALA A 83 7.09 12.61 -6.43
N GLN A 84 7.42 13.30 -7.52
CA GLN A 84 6.53 14.24 -8.18
C GLN A 84 6.21 13.66 -9.56
N LEU A 85 4.97 13.29 -9.76
CA LEU A 85 4.53 12.60 -10.98
C LEU A 85 3.81 13.60 -11.88
N PRO A 86 4.32 13.86 -13.11
CA PRO A 86 3.63 14.76 -14.03
C PRO A 86 2.19 14.30 -14.28
N ASN A 87 1.29 15.24 -14.50
CA ASN A 87 -0.09 14.90 -14.80
C ASN A 87 -0.16 13.98 -16.01
N GLY A 88 -1.05 12.99 -15.94
CA GLY A 88 -1.15 11.97 -16.96
C GLY A 88 -0.30 10.73 -16.68
N THR A 89 0.59 10.77 -15.67
CA THR A 89 1.37 9.59 -15.31
C THR A 89 0.45 8.49 -14.81
N PRO A 90 0.54 7.27 -15.38
CA PRO A 90 -0.31 6.16 -14.92
C PRO A 90 0.05 5.75 -13.50
N VAL A 91 -0.98 5.52 -12.70
CA VAL A 91 -0.83 5.01 -11.33
C VAL A 91 -1.91 3.97 -11.08
N THR A 92 -1.68 3.10 -10.11
CA THR A 92 -2.68 2.13 -9.67
C THR A 92 -3.13 2.53 -8.27
N VAL A 93 -4.44 2.72 -8.09
CA VAL A 93 -5.00 2.99 -6.77
C VAL A 93 -5.29 1.66 -6.10
N LEU A 94 -4.70 1.48 -4.93
CA LEU A 94 -4.79 0.23 -4.17
C LEU A 94 -5.90 0.27 -3.12
N GLY A 95 -6.30 1.46 -2.69
CA GLY A 95 -7.32 1.65 -1.70
C GLY A 95 -7.41 3.11 -1.29
N ASN A 96 -8.33 3.42 -0.38
CA ASN A 96 -8.47 4.79 0.09
C ASN A 96 -8.64 4.83 1.60
N PHE A 97 -8.15 5.91 2.17
CA PHE A 97 -8.33 6.22 3.58
C PHE A 97 -8.70 7.69 3.69
N ASP A 98 -9.95 7.95 4.08
CA ASP A 98 -10.48 9.31 4.21
C ASP A 98 -10.29 10.06 2.88
N THR A 99 -9.52 11.14 2.86
CA THR A 99 -9.29 11.96 1.67
C THR A 99 -8.03 11.56 0.90
N TRP A 100 -7.45 10.41 1.20
CA TRP A 100 -6.20 9.95 0.60
C TRP A 100 -6.38 8.61 -0.11
N TYR A 101 -5.65 8.45 -1.21
CA TYR A 101 -5.49 7.15 -1.87
C TYR A 101 -4.13 6.55 -1.51
N THR A 102 -4.10 5.23 -1.37
CA THR A 102 -2.84 4.49 -1.43
C THR A 102 -2.58 4.19 -2.90
N VAL A 103 -1.40 4.52 -3.37
CA VAL A 103 -1.09 4.54 -4.80
C VAL A 103 0.23 3.82 -5.06
N ARG A 104 0.25 3.05 -6.13
CA ARG A 104 1.48 2.48 -6.68
C ARG A 104 1.77 3.15 -8.02
N ALA A 105 2.97 3.71 -8.13
CA ALA A 105 3.47 4.28 -9.38
C ALA A 105 4.71 3.49 -9.76
N ASP A 106 4.58 2.61 -10.76
CA ASP A 106 5.62 1.65 -11.13
C ASP A 106 5.95 0.76 -9.93
N THR A 107 7.15 0.89 -9.35
CA THR A 107 7.56 0.11 -8.17
C THR A 107 7.46 0.91 -6.88
N LEU A 108 7.04 2.16 -6.94
CA LEU A 108 7.00 3.06 -5.79
C LEU A 108 5.60 3.11 -5.20
N TYR A 109 5.50 2.90 -3.90
CA TYR A 109 4.25 2.98 -3.16
C TYR A 109 4.21 4.22 -2.30
N GLY A 110 3.06 4.86 -2.23
CA GLY A 110 2.89 6.05 -1.41
C GLY A 110 1.44 6.47 -1.30
N PHE A 111 1.23 7.70 -0.85
CA PHE A 111 -0.10 8.25 -0.60
C PHE A 111 -0.28 9.53 -1.41
N ALA A 112 -1.48 9.72 -1.93
CA ALA A 112 -1.83 10.91 -2.69
C ALA A 112 -3.23 11.38 -2.33
N PRO A 113 -3.47 12.71 -2.28
CA PRO A 113 -4.82 13.20 -2.06
C PRO A 113 -5.74 12.74 -3.19
N ILE A 114 -6.97 12.40 -2.86
CA ILE A 114 -7.95 11.96 -3.85
C ILE A 114 -8.11 13.02 -4.95
N THR A 115 -8.00 14.30 -4.59
CA THR A 115 -8.15 15.41 -5.53
C THR A 115 -7.01 15.50 -6.56
N GLU A 116 -5.88 14.82 -6.34
CA GLU A 116 -4.75 14.85 -7.26
C GLU A 116 -4.67 13.61 -8.15
N VAL A 117 -5.70 12.78 -8.12
CA VAL A 117 -5.78 11.54 -8.89
C VAL A 117 -7.12 11.51 -9.63
N GLN A 118 -7.09 11.13 -10.89
CA GLN A 118 -8.33 10.98 -11.66
C GLN A 118 -8.35 9.61 -12.32
N LEU A 119 -9.55 9.10 -12.59
CA LEU A 119 -9.69 7.82 -13.28
C LEU A 119 -9.03 7.92 -14.65
N ALA A 120 -8.34 6.86 -15.04
CA ALA A 120 -7.76 6.80 -16.38
C ALA A 120 -8.89 6.90 -17.40
N VAL A 121 -8.78 7.87 -18.30
CA VAL A 121 -9.79 8.07 -19.34
C VAL A 121 -9.50 7.10 -20.46
N MET A 122 -10.35 6.10 -20.58
CA MET A 122 -10.33 5.23 -21.76
C MET A 122 -10.94 6.03 -22.91
N PRO A 123 -10.20 6.19 -24.02
CA PRO A 123 -10.81 6.84 -25.16
C PRO A 123 -12.04 6.05 -25.58
N LEU A 124 -13.16 6.76 -25.69
CA LEU A 124 -14.37 6.15 -26.21
C LEU A 124 -14.09 5.75 -27.65
N THR A 125 -13.92 4.46 -27.87
CA THR A 125 -13.89 3.94 -29.21
C THR A 125 -15.33 3.90 -29.69
N GLU A 126 -15.70 4.87 -30.46
CA GLU A 126 -16.97 4.76 -31.14
C GLU A 126 -16.85 3.74 -32.23
N SER A 127 -17.69 2.77 -32.14
CA SER A 127 -17.86 1.82 -33.23
C SER A 127 -18.81 2.41 -34.27
#